data_2b026a16d6e2db31c73e5a150d0a7ec8
#
_entry.id   2b026a16d6e2db31c73e5a150d0a7ec8
#
_cell.length_a   1.000
_cell.length_b   1.000
_cell.length_c   1.000
_cell.angle_alpha   90.00
_cell.angle_beta   90.00
_cell.angle_gamma   90.00
#
_symmetry.space_group_name_H-M   'P 1'
#
loop_
_entity.id
_entity.type
_entity.pdbx_description
1 polymer ?
#
loop_
_entity_poly.entity_id
_entity_poly.type
_entity_poly.pdbx_seq_one_letter_code
_entity_poly.pdbx_strand_id
1 'polypeptide(L)'
;AYVHASMFSVMALFALGDGGYAWEELEKSMVISHQMTTKSPFVFSNSYCENQDEGIFGFSAIDWFTGSGTVFIKNILRAGFGIEPDLLGLNLKTCAVMPCKKAHISLTVKGKRICVEYKNSGVGKRRIQIDGRDLRTSYDSIRRTECAHISTADLHDNMRIQILD
;
A
#
# COMPACT_ATOMS: atom_id res chain seq x y z
N ALA A 1 -1.11 20.67 8.37
CA ALA A 1 -1.34 19.64 7.32
C ALA A 1 -2.46 18.67 7.72
N TYR A 2 -3.37 18.35 6.80
CA TYR A 2 -4.49 17.43 7.05
C TYR A 2 -4.18 16.03 6.52
N VAL A 3 -3.70 15.15 7.40
CA VAL A 3 -3.16 13.82 7.05
C VAL A 3 -4.20 12.93 6.37
N HIS A 4 -5.46 12.93 6.85
CA HIS A 4 -6.49 12.09 6.25
C HIS A 4 -6.73 12.42 4.77
N ALA A 5 -6.76 13.72 4.40
CA ALA A 5 -6.87 14.12 3.00
C ALA A 5 -5.61 13.76 2.19
N SER A 6 -4.42 13.90 2.78
CA SER A 6 -3.16 13.52 2.12
C SER A 6 -3.16 12.03 1.73
N MET A 7 -3.81 11.17 2.50
CA MET A 7 -3.91 9.74 2.16
C MET A 7 -4.72 9.47 0.88
N PHE A 8 -5.67 10.32 0.51
CA PHE A 8 -6.37 10.20 -0.77
C PHE A 8 -5.49 10.64 -1.94
N SER A 9 -4.63 11.65 -1.73
CA SER A 9 -3.61 12.04 -2.72
C SER A 9 -2.62 10.91 -2.97
N VAL A 10 -2.17 10.22 -1.92
CA VAL A 10 -1.31 9.03 -2.02
C VAL A 10 -1.98 7.94 -2.84
N MET A 11 -3.26 7.67 -2.60
CA MET A 11 -4.03 6.69 -3.37
C MET A 11 -4.09 7.06 -4.86
N ALA A 12 -4.29 8.34 -5.16
CA ALA A 12 -4.29 8.84 -6.55
C ALA A 12 -2.92 8.69 -7.22
N LEU A 13 -1.81 8.98 -6.51
CA LEU A 13 -0.46 8.78 -7.02
C LEU A 13 -0.19 7.34 -7.40
N PHE A 14 -0.55 6.38 -6.55
CA PHE A 14 -0.46 4.96 -6.89
C PHE A 14 -1.30 4.60 -8.12
N ALA A 15 -2.52 5.14 -8.20
CA ALA A 15 -3.41 4.86 -9.32
C ALA A 15 -2.89 5.42 -10.66
N LEU A 16 -2.10 6.48 -10.62
CA LEU A 16 -1.43 7.11 -11.78
C LEU A 16 -0.05 6.51 -12.08
N GLY A 17 0.39 5.49 -11.35
CA GLY A 17 1.68 4.85 -11.54
C GLY A 17 2.87 5.61 -10.96
N ASP A 18 2.64 6.65 -10.15
CA ASP A 18 3.69 7.43 -9.48
C ASP A 18 4.03 6.84 -8.11
N GLY A 19 4.35 5.54 -8.09
CA GLY A 19 4.62 4.80 -6.87
C GLY A 19 5.77 5.38 -6.04
N GLY A 20 6.78 5.96 -6.66
CA GLY A 20 7.90 6.59 -5.95
C GLY A 20 7.42 7.73 -5.03
N TYR A 21 6.68 8.68 -5.58
CA TYR A 21 6.09 9.78 -4.80
C TYR A 21 5.06 9.29 -3.79
N ALA A 22 4.26 8.28 -4.15
CA ALA A 22 3.27 7.72 -3.24
C ALA A 22 3.91 7.14 -1.97
N TRP A 23 5.00 6.40 -2.11
CA TRP A 23 5.73 5.85 -0.97
C TRP A 23 6.40 6.94 -0.12
N GLU A 24 6.99 7.95 -0.76
CA GLU A 24 7.58 9.10 -0.06
C GLU A 24 6.54 9.83 0.79
N GLU A 25 5.36 10.10 0.24
CA GLU A 25 4.27 10.75 0.99
C GLU A 25 3.71 9.86 2.11
N LEU A 26 3.65 8.54 1.89
CA LEU A 26 3.31 7.61 2.97
C LEU A 26 4.32 7.67 4.10
N GLU A 27 5.62 7.66 3.80
CA GLU A 27 6.68 7.72 4.78
C GLU A 27 6.62 9.02 5.59
N LYS A 28 6.41 10.16 4.94
CA LYS A 28 6.20 11.45 5.61
C LYS A 28 5.00 11.44 6.55
N SER A 29 4.01 10.61 6.28
CA SER A 29 2.78 10.50 7.09
C SER A 29 2.91 9.50 8.24
N MET A 30 3.99 8.75 8.32
CA MET A 30 4.20 7.75 9.39
C MET A 30 4.38 8.43 10.75
N VAL A 31 3.75 7.87 11.77
CA VAL A 31 3.86 8.35 13.15
C VAL A 31 5.31 8.44 13.60
N ILE A 32 6.14 7.47 13.22
CA ILE A 32 7.57 7.44 13.56
C ILE A 32 8.35 8.63 12.99
N SER A 33 7.90 9.19 11.88
CA SER A 33 8.51 10.39 11.27
C SER A 33 8.23 11.67 12.09
N HIS A 34 7.25 11.63 12.99
CA HIS A 34 6.78 12.74 13.82
C HIS A 34 6.87 12.47 15.33
N GLN A 35 7.73 11.57 15.76
CA GLN A 35 7.80 11.10 17.14
C GLN A 35 8.00 12.21 18.18
N MET A 36 8.57 13.35 17.79
CA MET A 36 8.75 14.51 18.67
C MET A 36 7.50 15.40 18.80
N THR A 37 6.52 15.19 17.94
CA THR A 37 5.36 16.09 17.79
C THR A 37 4.03 15.40 17.99
N THR A 38 4.00 14.07 18.04
CA THR A 38 2.78 13.31 18.30
C THR A 38 2.56 13.12 19.80
N LYS A 39 1.30 13.13 20.22
CA LYS A 39 0.91 12.84 21.62
C LYS A 39 1.14 11.38 21.98
N SER A 40 1.11 10.48 20.99
CA SER A 40 1.37 9.07 21.17
C SER A 40 2.10 8.53 19.92
N PRO A 41 3.18 7.76 20.09
CA PRO A 41 3.96 7.24 18.97
C PRO A 41 3.22 6.15 18.17
N PHE A 42 2.05 5.72 18.63
CA PHE A 42 1.26 4.65 18.00
C PHE A 42 -0.07 5.12 17.41
N VAL A 43 -0.32 6.43 17.42
CA VAL A 43 -1.61 6.99 16.99
C VAL A 43 -1.40 7.89 15.78
N PHE A 44 -2.08 7.58 14.69
CA PHE A 44 -2.13 8.46 13.54
C PHE A 44 -2.92 9.72 13.88
N SER A 45 -2.33 10.87 13.63
CA SER A 45 -3.00 12.15 13.77
C SER A 45 -3.93 12.39 12.58
N ASN A 46 -5.02 13.13 12.82
CA ASN A 46 -5.84 13.69 11.77
C ASN A 46 -5.10 14.80 11.02
N SER A 47 -4.42 15.67 11.78
CA SER A 47 -3.70 16.81 11.24
C SER A 47 -2.48 17.17 12.09
N TYR A 48 -1.57 17.93 11.48
CA TYR A 48 -0.44 18.57 12.15
C TYR A 48 -0.57 20.09 12.03
N CYS A 49 -0.26 20.78 13.12
CA CYS A 49 -0.27 22.24 13.17
C CYS A 49 0.89 22.82 12.36
N GLU A 50 0.66 23.96 11.70
CA GLU A 50 1.66 24.66 10.88
C GLU A 50 2.01 26.06 11.42
N ASN A 51 1.49 26.42 12.59
CA ASN A 51 1.73 27.74 13.18
C ASN A 51 3.09 27.76 13.88
N GLN A 52 4.06 28.42 13.25
CA GLN A 52 5.41 28.60 13.78
C GLN A 52 5.45 29.68 14.87
N ASP A 53 4.63 30.71 14.76
CA ASP A 53 4.64 31.86 15.68
C ASP A 53 4.21 31.49 17.08
N GLU A 54 3.34 30.48 17.22
CA GLU A 54 2.89 29.98 18.50
C GLU A 54 3.75 28.82 19.06
N GLY A 55 4.81 28.45 18.37
CA GLY A 55 5.69 27.34 18.78
C GLY A 55 5.04 25.95 18.72
N ILE A 56 3.94 25.82 17.97
CA ILE A 56 3.19 24.55 17.84
C ILE A 56 3.36 23.90 16.44
N PHE A 57 4.35 24.34 15.69
CA PHE A 57 4.64 23.74 14.39
C PHE A 57 4.93 22.24 14.50
N GLY A 58 4.22 21.46 13.72
CA GLY A 58 4.37 20.01 13.68
C GLY A 58 3.66 19.24 14.82
N PHE A 59 3.04 19.92 15.78
CA PHE A 59 2.28 19.21 16.81
C PHE A 59 1.03 18.55 16.24
N SER A 60 0.75 17.34 16.73
CA SER A 60 -0.43 16.58 16.32
C SER A 60 -1.72 17.16 16.86
N ALA A 61 -2.78 17.11 16.06
CA ALA A 61 -4.13 17.54 16.45
C ALA A 61 -5.16 16.47 16.09
N ILE A 62 -6.15 16.28 16.97
CA ILE A 62 -7.27 15.34 16.78
C ILE A 62 -6.76 13.90 16.53
N ASP A 63 -5.96 13.38 17.45
CA ASP A 63 -5.29 12.10 17.27
C ASP A 63 -6.30 10.97 17.28
N TRP A 64 -7.10 10.65 18.03
CA TRP A 64 -7.93 9.44 18.12
C TRP A 64 -9.15 9.40 17.18
N PHE A 65 -9.57 10.54 16.67
CA PHE A 65 -10.79 10.69 15.86
C PHE A 65 -10.45 10.87 14.38
N THR A 66 -9.76 9.91 13.79
CA THR A 66 -9.35 10.03 12.39
C THR A 66 -9.40 8.69 11.65
N GLY A 67 -9.74 8.75 10.38
CA GLY A 67 -9.58 7.63 9.44
C GLY A 67 -8.19 7.48 8.85
N SER A 68 -7.23 8.35 9.21
CA SER A 68 -5.88 8.37 8.61
C SER A 68 -5.19 7.01 8.65
N GLY A 69 -5.17 6.34 9.81
CA GLY A 69 -4.56 5.02 9.95
C GLY A 69 -5.22 3.94 9.08
N THR A 70 -6.54 3.96 8.97
CA THR A 70 -7.26 3.01 8.11
C THR A 70 -6.93 3.22 6.64
N VAL A 71 -6.92 4.48 6.18
CA VAL A 71 -6.59 4.80 4.77
C VAL A 71 -5.12 4.55 4.49
N PHE A 72 -4.23 4.81 5.46
CA PHE A 72 -2.81 4.46 5.37
C PHE A 72 -2.61 2.96 5.11
N ILE A 73 -3.22 2.10 5.92
CA ILE A 73 -3.16 0.64 5.73
C ILE A 73 -3.76 0.24 4.38
N LYS A 74 -4.89 0.83 3.99
CA LYS A 74 -5.49 0.58 2.67
C LYS A 74 -4.55 0.96 1.52
N ASN A 75 -3.82 2.06 1.63
CA ASN A 75 -2.84 2.46 0.63
C ASN A 75 -1.72 1.42 0.50
N ILE A 76 -1.18 0.93 1.61
CA ILE A 76 -0.16 -0.13 1.57
C ILE A 76 -0.72 -1.40 0.92
N LEU A 77 -1.87 -1.88 1.38
CA LEU A 77 -2.41 -3.17 0.95
C LEU A 77 -2.94 -3.13 -0.49
N ARG A 78 -3.82 -2.16 -0.77
CA ARG A 78 -4.54 -2.10 -2.05
C ARG A 78 -3.76 -1.39 -3.14
N ALA A 79 -3.06 -0.33 -2.79
CA ALA A 79 -2.37 0.47 -3.79
C ALA A 79 -0.90 0.07 -3.95
N GLY A 80 -0.17 -0.14 -2.86
CA GLY A 80 1.23 -0.57 -2.86
C GLY A 80 1.38 -2.03 -3.29
N PHE A 81 0.88 -2.97 -2.48
CA PHE A 81 0.90 -4.40 -2.82
C PHE A 81 -0.11 -4.76 -3.92
N GLY A 82 -1.10 -3.90 -4.17
CA GLY A 82 -2.08 -4.11 -5.23
C GLY A 82 -3.06 -5.25 -4.95
N ILE A 83 -3.34 -5.53 -3.68
CA ILE A 83 -4.24 -6.60 -3.25
C ILE A 83 -5.66 -6.03 -3.18
N GLU A 84 -6.44 -6.18 -4.25
CA GLU A 84 -7.79 -5.63 -4.38
C GLU A 84 -8.84 -6.74 -4.51
N PRO A 85 -9.41 -7.23 -3.41
CA PRO A 85 -10.54 -8.17 -3.48
C PRO A 85 -11.77 -7.52 -4.13
N ASP A 86 -12.45 -8.26 -4.99
CA ASP A 86 -13.73 -7.88 -5.59
C ASP A 86 -14.77 -9.01 -5.45
N LEU A 87 -15.94 -8.86 -6.05
CA LEU A 87 -16.99 -9.88 -5.99
C LEU A 87 -16.58 -11.18 -6.70
N LEU A 88 -15.79 -11.09 -7.76
CA LEU A 88 -15.41 -12.20 -8.63
C LEU A 88 -14.13 -12.91 -8.16
N GLY A 89 -13.31 -12.26 -7.32
CA GLY A 89 -12.05 -12.86 -6.87
C GLY A 89 -11.09 -11.87 -6.23
N LEU A 90 -9.87 -11.87 -6.72
CA LEU A 90 -8.78 -11.03 -6.25
C LEU A 90 -8.03 -10.43 -7.44
N ASN A 91 -8.02 -9.11 -7.52
CA ASN A 91 -7.14 -8.40 -8.44
C ASN A 91 -5.77 -8.19 -7.79
N LEU A 92 -4.73 -8.39 -8.59
CA LEU A 92 -3.33 -8.11 -8.24
C LEU A 92 -2.83 -6.99 -9.15
N LYS A 93 -2.56 -5.81 -8.59
CA LYS A 93 -2.16 -4.59 -9.31
C LYS A 93 -1.05 -3.87 -8.53
N THR A 94 0.01 -4.61 -8.18
CA THR A 94 1.13 -4.07 -7.40
C THR A 94 1.71 -2.83 -8.08
N CYS A 95 1.97 -1.79 -7.30
CA CYS A 95 2.51 -0.54 -7.84
C CYS A 95 3.83 -0.76 -8.60
N ALA A 96 4.09 0.08 -9.60
CA ALA A 96 5.25 -0.07 -10.48
C ALA A 96 6.59 0.03 -9.72
N VAL A 97 6.64 0.82 -8.65
CA VAL A 97 7.84 1.04 -7.84
C VAL A 97 7.57 0.64 -6.40
N MET A 98 8.31 -0.34 -5.90
CA MET A 98 8.30 -0.72 -4.48
C MET A 98 9.51 -0.12 -3.75
N PRO A 99 9.36 0.34 -2.49
CA PRO A 99 10.43 1.02 -1.75
C PRO A 99 11.51 0.06 -1.23
N CYS A 100 11.38 -1.22 -1.50
CA CYS A 100 12.27 -2.26 -0.98
C CYS A 100 12.51 -3.38 -1.99
N LYS A 101 13.60 -4.12 -1.81
CA LYS A 101 13.93 -5.27 -2.66
C LYS A 101 13.09 -6.52 -2.35
N LYS A 102 12.62 -6.63 -1.11
CA LYS A 102 11.81 -7.78 -0.66
C LYS A 102 10.77 -7.28 0.34
N ALA A 103 9.56 -7.79 0.19
CA ALA A 103 8.49 -7.61 1.16
C ALA A 103 7.60 -8.84 1.17
N HIS A 104 6.91 -9.07 2.27
CA HIS A 104 5.87 -10.09 2.31
C HIS A 104 4.71 -9.62 3.19
N ILE A 105 3.54 -10.13 2.89
CA ILE A 105 2.34 -9.90 3.68
C ILE A 105 1.48 -11.17 3.68
N SER A 106 0.94 -11.51 4.85
CA SER A 106 -0.03 -12.58 4.99
C SER A 106 -1.36 -11.99 5.43
N LEU A 107 -2.43 -12.34 4.73
CA LEU A 107 -3.77 -11.84 5.01
C LEU A 107 -4.84 -12.87 4.64
N THR A 108 -6.06 -12.62 5.08
CA THR A 108 -7.21 -13.45 4.73
C THR A 108 -8.06 -12.74 3.69
N VAL A 109 -8.28 -13.38 2.54
CA VAL A 109 -9.14 -12.91 1.46
C VAL A 109 -10.24 -13.91 1.23
N LYS A 110 -11.50 -13.50 1.34
CA LYS A 110 -12.68 -14.38 1.18
C LYS A 110 -12.58 -15.69 1.98
N GLY A 111 -12.07 -15.60 3.23
CA GLY A 111 -11.91 -16.74 4.11
C GLY A 111 -10.71 -17.64 3.81
N LYS A 112 -9.89 -17.31 2.82
CA LYS A 112 -8.67 -18.04 2.46
C LYS A 112 -7.44 -17.28 2.94
N ARG A 113 -6.50 -17.98 3.56
CA ARG A 113 -5.20 -17.41 3.91
C ARG A 113 -4.33 -17.33 2.67
N ILE A 114 -3.82 -16.16 2.37
CA ILE A 114 -2.88 -15.94 1.29
C ILE A 114 -1.60 -15.28 1.81
N CYS A 115 -0.47 -15.61 1.19
CA CYS A 115 0.81 -14.96 1.42
C CYS A 115 1.26 -14.33 0.11
N VAL A 116 1.51 -13.02 0.11
CA VAL A 116 2.03 -12.27 -1.04
C VAL A 116 3.47 -11.91 -0.75
N GLU A 117 4.38 -12.39 -1.60
CA GLU A 117 5.81 -12.10 -1.55
C GLU A 117 6.20 -11.21 -2.74
N TYR A 118 6.84 -10.10 -2.48
CA TYR A 118 7.48 -9.26 -3.48
C TYR A 118 8.98 -9.47 -3.46
N LYS A 119 9.60 -9.65 -4.63
CA LYS A 119 11.04 -9.76 -4.80
C LYS A 119 11.48 -9.00 -6.05
N ASN A 120 12.37 -8.03 -5.86
CA ASN A 120 13.02 -7.32 -6.94
C ASN A 120 14.42 -7.89 -7.13
N SER A 121 14.63 -8.57 -8.25
CA SER A 121 15.93 -9.10 -8.69
C SER A 121 16.69 -8.12 -9.59
N GLY A 122 16.07 -7.02 -9.98
CA GLY A 122 16.62 -6.02 -10.88
C GLY A 122 16.74 -6.50 -12.34
N VAL A 123 16.10 -7.60 -12.70
CA VAL A 123 16.23 -8.21 -14.03
C VAL A 123 14.87 -8.55 -14.60
N GLY A 124 14.46 -7.80 -15.61
CA GLY A 124 13.40 -8.22 -16.51
C GLY A 124 12.02 -7.62 -16.25
N LYS A 125 11.05 -8.16 -16.96
CA LYS A 125 9.65 -7.80 -16.89
C LYS A 125 9.01 -8.45 -15.65
N ARG A 126 8.18 -7.70 -14.94
CA ARG A 126 7.40 -8.21 -13.80
C ARG A 126 6.64 -9.48 -14.15
N ARG A 127 6.73 -10.49 -13.30
CA ARG A 127 5.98 -11.73 -13.37
C ARG A 127 5.22 -11.95 -12.07
N ILE A 128 4.03 -12.54 -12.17
CA ILE A 128 3.22 -12.91 -11.03
C ILE A 128 3.07 -14.43 -11.07
N GLN A 129 3.37 -15.09 -9.95
CA GLN A 129 3.26 -16.54 -9.82
C GLN A 129 2.32 -16.91 -8.69
N ILE A 130 1.60 -18.01 -8.84
CA ILE A 130 0.82 -18.66 -7.80
C ILE A 130 1.39 -20.06 -7.60
N ASP A 131 1.84 -20.35 -6.37
CA ASP A 131 2.43 -21.65 -6.01
C ASP A 131 3.51 -22.12 -6.99
N GLY A 132 4.34 -21.17 -7.45
CA GLY A 132 5.43 -21.39 -8.38
C GLY A 132 5.04 -21.49 -9.86
N ARG A 133 3.78 -21.28 -10.22
CA ARG A 133 3.32 -21.28 -11.62
C ARG A 133 3.03 -19.85 -12.07
N ASP A 134 3.51 -19.49 -13.26
CA ASP A 134 3.27 -18.17 -13.84
C ASP A 134 1.77 -17.96 -14.09
N LEU A 135 1.27 -16.82 -13.62
CA LEU A 135 -0.08 -16.34 -13.87
C LEU A 135 -0.09 -15.46 -15.12
N ARG A 136 -1.11 -15.60 -15.94
CA ARG A 136 -1.30 -14.71 -17.09
C ARG A 136 -1.56 -13.29 -16.60
N THR A 137 -0.79 -12.35 -17.13
CA THR A 137 -0.88 -10.93 -16.79
C THR A 137 -1.33 -10.09 -17.99
N SER A 138 -1.81 -8.89 -17.70
CA SER A 138 -2.04 -7.82 -18.68
C SER A 138 -1.37 -6.55 -18.17
N TYR A 139 -0.80 -5.77 -19.08
CA TYR A 139 -0.15 -4.52 -18.71
C TYR A 139 -1.18 -3.38 -18.60
N ASP A 140 -1.20 -2.72 -17.45
CA ASP A 140 -1.96 -1.50 -17.21
C ASP A 140 -1.06 -0.30 -17.50
N SER A 141 -1.36 0.44 -18.58
CA SER A 141 -0.55 1.58 -19.03
C SER A 141 -0.67 2.81 -18.11
N ILE A 142 -1.75 2.96 -17.38
CA ILE A 142 -1.95 4.05 -16.43
C ILE A 142 -1.15 3.77 -15.16
N ARG A 143 -1.31 2.58 -14.60
CA ARG A 143 -0.59 2.14 -13.39
C ARG A 143 0.85 1.73 -13.68
N ARG A 144 1.22 1.59 -14.96
CA ARG A 144 2.57 1.19 -15.44
C ARG A 144 3.05 -0.13 -14.85
N THR A 145 2.15 -1.09 -14.70
CA THR A 145 2.45 -2.37 -14.05
C THR A 145 1.70 -3.53 -14.70
N GLU A 146 2.20 -4.74 -14.50
CA GLU A 146 1.49 -5.96 -14.84
C GLU A 146 0.39 -6.23 -13.81
N CYS A 147 -0.79 -6.53 -14.30
CA CYS A 147 -1.98 -6.86 -13.51
C CYS A 147 -2.44 -8.27 -13.78
N ALA A 148 -3.01 -8.90 -12.77
CA ALA A 148 -3.61 -10.22 -12.87
C ALA A 148 -4.91 -10.29 -12.08
N HIS A 149 -5.76 -11.26 -12.41
CA HIS A 149 -6.97 -11.59 -11.67
C HIS A 149 -6.98 -13.07 -11.32
N ILE A 150 -7.29 -13.37 -10.08
CA ILE A 150 -7.49 -14.73 -9.56
C ILE A 150 -8.98 -14.87 -9.27
N SER A 151 -9.66 -15.80 -9.91
CA SER A 151 -11.08 -16.02 -9.68
C SER A 151 -11.35 -16.55 -8.27
N THR A 152 -12.57 -16.36 -7.76
CA THR A 152 -12.96 -16.95 -6.45
C THR A 152 -12.82 -18.47 -6.44
N ALA A 153 -13.04 -19.14 -7.60
CA ALA A 153 -12.90 -20.58 -7.72
C ALA A 153 -11.45 -21.06 -7.58
N ASP A 154 -10.49 -20.24 -7.99
CA ASP A 154 -9.06 -20.55 -7.94
C ASP A 154 -8.42 -20.18 -6.58
N LEU A 155 -9.11 -19.37 -5.76
CA LEU A 155 -8.63 -19.03 -4.42
C LEU A 155 -8.68 -20.23 -3.49
N HIS A 156 -7.55 -20.59 -2.91
CA HIS A 156 -7.46 -21.69 -1.95
C HIS A 156 -6.68 -21.28 -0.69
N ASP A 157 -6.79 -22.05 0.36
CA ASP A 157 -6.11 -21.77 1.63
C ASP A 157 -4.60 -21.99 1.50
N ASN A 158 -3.83 -21.15 2.18
CA ASN A 158 -2.36 -21.10 2.14
C ASN A 158 -1.75 -20.83 0.75
N MET A 159 -2.51 -20.17 -0.13
CA MET A 159 -2.02 -19.75 -1.44
C MET A 159 -0.80 -18.83 -1.30
N ARG A 160 0.24 -19.13 -2.07
CA ARG A 160 1.43 -18.29 -2.15
C ARG A 160 1.47 -17.55 -3.48
N ILE A 161 1.42 -16.22 -3.42
CA ILE A 161 1.52 -15.32 -4.56
C ILE A 161 2.91 -14.70 -4.53
N GLN A 162 3.65 -14.79 -5.64
CA GLN A 162 4.98 -14.19 -5.78
C GLN A 162 4.96 -13.15 -6.90
N ILE A 163 5.42 -11.95 -6.59
CA ILE A 163 5.57 -10.82 -7.51
C ILE A 163 7.06 -10.61 -7.69
N LEU A 164 7.54 -10.86 -8.91
CA LEU A 164 8.96 -10.91 -9.27
C LEU A 164 9.27 -9.81 -10.28
N ASP A 165 10.15 -8.87 -9.92
CA ASP A 165 10.68 -7.80 -10.79
C ASP A 165 12.10 -8.08 -11.23
#